data_fa4e8c34c828b813af05e9ab3931daa0
#
_entry.id   fa4e8c34c828b813af05e9ab3931daa0
#
_cell.length_a   1.000
_cell.length_b   1.000
_cell.length_c   1.000
_cell.angle_alpha   90.00
_cell.angle_beta   90.00
_cell.angle_gamma   90.00
#
_symmetry.space_group_name_H-M   'P 1'
#
loop_
_entity.id
_entity.type
_entity.pdbx_description
1 polymer ?
#
loop_
_entity_poly.entity_id
_entity_poly.type
_entity_poly.pdbx_seq_one_letter_code
_entity_poly.pdbx_strand_id
1 'polypeptide(L)'
;LEYTVKQPTSYPPYNINKIDDLNYQIEMALAGFNKKDIEVKSALNQLTIKSVENDDKNEKETIHRGISKRKFSRTFTLADDVIVNSAKLKDGMLLVELEKVVPEEKKPRTIDIK
;
A
#
# COMPACT_ATOMS: atom_id res chain seq x y z
N LEU A 1 7.91 3.02 24.05
CA LEU A 1 7.26 2.36 23.33
C LEU A 1 7.66 1.03 23.25
N GLU A 2 7.02 0.29 23.66
CA GLU A 2 7.30 -0.90 23.67
C GLU A 2 6.95 -1.60 22.58
N TYR A 3 7.40 -2.16 22.05
CA TYR A 3 7.28 -2.76 21.03
C TYR A 3 7.25 -4.05 21.22
N THR A 4 6.37 -4.60 21.31
CA THR A 4 6.22 -5.86 21.50
C THR A 4 6.59 -6.55 20.40
N VAL A 5 7.47 -7.12 20.50
CA VAL A 5 7.90 -7.81 19.51
C VAL A 5 7.13 -8.89 19.08
N LYS A 6 6.23 -9.28 19.67
CA LYS A 6 5.55 -10.38 19.25
C LYS A 6 4.75 -10.00 18.16
N GLN A 7 5.04 -9.11 17.50
CA GLN A 7 4.34 -8.77 16.43
C GLN A 7 4.64 -9.57 15.34
N PRO A 8 4.34 -10.70 15.29
CA PRO A 8 4.62 -11.58 14.21
C PRO A 8 3.80 -11.14 13.13
N THR A 9 2.99 -10.28 13.48
CA THR A 9 2.08 -10.01 12.53
C THR A 9 2.43 -8.98 11.61
N SER A 10 3.60 -8.73 11.38
CA SER A 10 3.87 -7.75 10.42
C SER A 10 3.78 -8.31 9.05
N TYR A 11 2.94 -9.25 8.82
CA TYR A 11 2.74 -9.76 7.49
C TYR A 11 1.68 -8.91 6.79
N PRO A 12 1.85 -8.56 5.56
CA PRO A 12 3.05 -8.84 4.76
C PRO A 12 4.12 -7.79 5.02
N PRO A 13 5.36 -8.13 4.73
CA PRO A 13 6.42 -7.15 4.94
C PRO A 13 6.33 -6.02 3.93
N TYR A 14 6.74 -4.85 4.32
CA TYR A 14 6.66 -3.74 3.41
C TYR A 14 7.76 -2.73 3.73
N ASN A 15 8.05 -1.87 2.77
CA ASN A 15 8.96 -0.77 2.94
C ASN A 15 8.22 0.49 2.52
N ILE A 16 8.58 1.59 3.12
CA ILE A 16 8.08 2.89 2.67
C ILE A 16 9.30 3.65 2.23
N ASN A 17 9.37 3.96 0.95
CA ASN A 17 10.53 4.62 0.38
C ASN A 17 10.22 6.07 0.05
N LYS A 18 11.16 6.95 0.32
CA LYS A 18 11.01 8.33 -0.06
C LYS A 18 11.73 8.48 -1.38
N ILE A 19 11.02 8.79 -2.43
CA ILE A 19 11.61 8.92 -3.75
C ILE A 19 12.20 10.32 -3.90
N ASP A 20 11.44 11.32 -3.49
CA ASP A 20 11.98 12.66 -3.45
C ASP A 20 11.10 13.41 -2.43
N ASP A 21 11.21 14.71 -2.34
CA ASP A 21 10.52 15.45 -1.31
C ASP A 21 9.00 15.37 -1.41
N LEU A 22 8.49 15.09 -2.57
CA LEU A 22 7.06 15.03 -2.75
C LEU A 22 6.53 13.65 -3.14
N ASN A 23 7.40 12.70 -3.35
CA ASN A 23 6.95 11.39 -3.80
C ASN A 23 7.45 10.27 -2.91
N TYR A 24 6.54 9.37 -2.60
CA TYR A 24 6.86 8.23 -1.75
C TYR A 24 6.28 6.97 -2.37
N GLN A 25 6.76 5.84 -1.96
CA GLN A 25 6.29 4.59 -2.50
C GLN A 25 6.20 3.57 -1.38
N ILE A 26 5.14 2.81 -1.34
CA ILE A 26 5.03 1.70 -0.44
C ILE A 26 5.26 0.45 -1.26
N GLU A 27 6.20 -0.40 -0.82
CA GLU A 27 6.45 -1.66 -1.48
C GLU A 27 5.99 -2.75 -0.54
N MET A 28 5.17 -3.65 -0.99
CA MET A 28 4.67 -4.71 -0.12
C MET A 28 4.90 -6.05 -0.81
N ALA A 29 5.48 -6.99 -0.11
CA ALA A 29 5.81 -8.28 -0.69
C ALA A 29 4.58 -9.18 -0.71
N LEU A 30 4.05 -9.43 -1.88
CA LEU A 30 2.84 -10.21 -2.04
C LEU A 30 2.99 -11.29 -3.10
N ALA A 31 4.09 -12.02 -3.04
CA ALA A 31 4.30 -13.09 -3.99
C ALA A 31 3.16 -14.08 -3.89
N GLY A 32 2.71 -14.53 -5.01
CA GLY A 32 1.64 -15.51 -5.03
C GLY A 32 0.23 -14.91 -5.11
N PHE A 33 0.10 -13.62 -4.98
CA PHE A 33 -1.21 -12.99 -5.09
C PHE A 33 -1.39 -12.45 -6.50
N ASN A 34 -2.59 -12.46 -6.99
CA ASN A 34 -2.91 -11.87 -8.27
C ASN A 34 -3.65 -10.59 -7.99
N LYS A 35 -3.79 -9.74 -8.98
CA LYS A 35 -4.46 -8.47 -8.79
C LYS A 35 -5.85 -8.63 -8.21
N LYS A 36 -6.58 -9.64 -8.60
CA LYS A 36 -7.94 -9.78 -8.09
C LYS A 36 -7.98 -10.30 -6.68
N ASP A 37 -6.85 -10.67 -6.11
CA ASP A 37 -6.82 -11.16 -4.75
C ASP A 37 -6.53 -10.03 -3.77
N ILE A 38 -6.33 -8.81 -4.25
CA ILE A 38 -5.92 -7.70 -3.42
C ILE A 38 -6.80 -6.50 -3.66
N GLU A 39 -7.12 -5.78 -2.62
CA GLU A 39 -7.89 -4.56 -2.76
C GLU A 39 -7.09 -3.44 -2.14
N VAL A 40 -6.95 -2.33 -2.87
CA VAL A 40 -6.27 -1.14 -2.39
C VAL A 40 -7.31 -0.04 -2.35
N LYS A 41 -7.57 0.52 -1.18
CA LYS A 41 -8.62 1.49 -1.04
C LYS A 41 -8.15 2.68 -0.24
N SER A 42 -8.45 3.87 -0.71
CA SER A 42 -8.04 5.08 -0.02
C SER A 42 -9.27 5.88 0.34
N ALA A 43 -9.43 6.22 1.57
CA ALA A 43 -10.57 7.01 2.02
C ALA A 43 -10.25 7.70 3.32
N LEU A 44 -10.62 8.95 3.42
CA LEU A 44 -10.45 9.67 4.68
C LEU A 44 -9.05 9.59 5.28
N ASN A 45 -8.08 9.85 4.49
CA ASN A 45 -6.69 9.84 4.94
C ASN A 45 -6.20 8.47 5.38
N GLN A 46 -6.86 7.43 4.94
CA GLN A 46 -6.39 6.10 5.24
C GLN A 46 -6.26 5.29 3.98
N LEU A 47 -5.18 4.56 3.88
CA LEU A 47 -4.94 3.68 2.75
C LEU A 47 -5.01 2.26 3.31
N THR A 48 -5.89 1.46 2.79
CA THR A 48 -6.03 0.08 3.25
C THR A 48 -5.66 -0.86 2.11
N ILE A 49 -4.78 -1.79 2.40
CA ILE A 49 -4.37 -2.80 1.45
C ILE A 49 -4.72 -4.12 2.09
N LYS A 50 -5.57 -4.89 1.46
CA LYS A 50 -5.99 -6.14 2.07
C LYS A 50 -6.24 -7.22 1.06
N SER A 51 -6.22 -8.42 1.51
CA SER A 51 -6.53 -9.56 0.67
C SER A 51 -8.04 -9.71 0.62
N VAL A 52 -8.55 -10.10 -0.53
CA VAL A 52 -9.98 -10.32 -0.67
C VAL A 52 -10.16 -11.72 -1.17
N GLU A 53 -11.24 -12.34 -0.80
CA GLU A 53 -11.50 -13.66 -1.28
C GLU A 53 -12.15 -13.55 -2.60
N ASN A 54 -11.74 -14.33 -3.54
CA ASN A 54 -12.43 -14.28 -4.79
C ASN A 54 -12.96 -15.66 -5.00
N ASP A 55 -14.08 -15.73 -5.60
CA ASP A 55 -14.72 -16.98 -5.80
C ASP A 55 -14.30 -17.71 -7.01
N ASP A 56 -13.16 -17.47 -7.52
CA ASP A 56 -12.73 -18.15 -8.68
C ASP A 56 -12.56 -19.56 -8.26
N LYS A 57 -13.39 -20.41 -8.61
CA LYS A 57 -13.29 -21.73 -8.21
C LYS A 57 -12.65 -22.69 -9.11
N ASN A 58 -12.02 -22.31 -10.03
CA ASN A 58 -11.47 -23.27 -10.90
C ASN A 58 -10.18 -23.69 -10.51
N GLU A 59 -9.87 -23.75 -9.34
CA GLU A 59 -8.63 -24.13 -8.99
C GLU A 59 -8.37 -25.52 -9.17
N LYS A 60 -7.21 -25.94 -9.33
CA LYS A 60 -6.85 -27.30 -9.45
C LYS A 60 -6.98 -27.95 -8.15
N GLU A 61 -7.19 -29.16 -8.14
CA GLU A 61 -7.28 -29.92 -6.96
C GLU A 61 -5.89 -30.13 -6.48
N THR A 62 -5.54 -29.82 -5.34
CA THR A 62 -4.21 -29.94 -4.81
C THR A 62 -4.14 -31.05 -3.79
N ILE A 63 -3.30 -32.04 -4.06
CA ILE A 63 -3.17 -33.13 -3.16
C ILE A 63 -2.39 -32.73 -1.92
N HIS A 64 -1.39 -31.91 -2.05
CA HIS A 64 -0.64 -31.46 -0.89
C HIS A 64 -0.59 -29.97 -0.96
N ARG A 65 -1.11 -29.28 0.02
CA ARG A 65 -1.14 -27.86 0.01
C ARG A 65 -0.10 -27.30 0.93
N GLY A 66 1.09 -27.19 0.48
CA GLY A 66 2.16 -26.64 1.27
C GLY A 66 2.31 -25.15 1.16
N ILE A 67 1.62 -24.52 0.20
CA ILE A 67 1.70 -23.09 0.05
C ILE A 67 0.30 -22.55 0.10
N SER A 68 0.07 -21.58 0.91
CA SER A 68 -1.24 -20.96 0.94
C SER A 68 -1.05 -19.49 1.14
N LYS A 69 -1.98 -18.71 0.64
CA LYS A 69 -1.92 -17.28 0.78
C LYS A 69 -2.51 -16.92 2.11
N ARG A 70 -1.88 -16.03 2.80
CA ARG A 70 -2.36 -15.63 4.09
C ARG A 70 -3.26 -14.43 3.94
N LYS A 71 -4.29 -14.38 4.72
CA LYS A 71 -5.17 -13.23 4.70
C LYS A 71 -4.48 -12.11 5.43
N PHE A 72 -4.66 -10.91 4.96
CA PHE A 72 -4.03 -9.78 5.61
C PHE A 72 -4.84 -8.53 5.40
N SER A 73 -4.62 -7.55 6.21
CA SER A 73 -5.22 -6.25 6.05
C SER A 73 -4.26 -5.26 6.70
N ARG A 74 -3.83 -4.28 5.95
CA ARG A 74 -2.94 -3.27 6.45
C ARG A 74 -3.52 -1.92 6.19
N THR A 75 -3.49 -1.04 7.19
CA THR A 75 -3.99 0.31 7.05
C THR A 75 -2.89 1.28 7.37
N PHE A 76 -2.70 2.24 6.48
CA PHE A 76 -1.71 3.28 6.67
C PHE A 76 -2.47 4.60 6.82
N THR A 77 -2.08 5.41 7.80
CA THR A 77 -2.69 6.71 7.95
C THR A 77 -1.84 7.71 7.20
N LEU A 78 -2.47 8.46 6.32
CA LEU A 78 -1.77 9.41 5.48
C LEU A 78 -1.99 10.82 5.98
N ALA A 79 -0.99 11.67 5.77
CA ALA A 79 -1.15 13.07 6.12
C ALA A 79 -2.20 13.69 5.21
N ASP A 80 -2.78 14.80 5.62
CA ASP A 80 -3.82 15.42 4.85
C ASP A 80 -3.39 15.81 3.46
N ASP A 81 -2.13 16.05 3.23
CA ASP A 81 -1.69 16.50 1.93
C ASP A 81 -1.11 15.37 1.10
N VAL A 82 -1.34 14.13 1.46
CA VAL A 82 -0.82 13.01 0.71
C VAL A 82 -1.96 12.32 -0.03
N ILE A 83 -1.74 12.06 -1.30
CA ILE A 83 -2.73 11.35 -2.10
C ILE A 83 -2.10 10.10 -2.68
N VAL A 84 -2.92 9.16 -3.06
CA VAL A 84 -2.48 7.92 -3.66
C VAL A 84 -2.61 8.08 -5.16
N ASN A 85 -1.50 7.98 -5.87
CA ASN A 85 -1.52 8.13 -7.32
C ASN A 85 -1.82 6.85 -8.06
N SER A 86 -1.26 5.77 -7.64
CA SER A 86 -1.45 4.52 -8.39
C SER A 86 -0.99 3.34 -7.57
N ALA A 87 -1.36 2.18 -7.99
CA ALA A 87 -0.90 0.95 -7.38
C ALA A 87 -0.72 -0.06 -8.48
N LYS A 88 0.33 -0.85 -8.41
CA LYS A 88 0.53 -1.88 -9.40
C LYS A 88 1.20 -3.07 -8.77
N LEU A 89 0.96 -4.24 -9.31
CA LEU A 89 1.54 -5.47 -8.81
C LEU A 89 2.49 -5.96 -9.87
N LYS A 90 3.75 -6.11 -9.53
CA LYS A 90 4.74 -6.55 -10.47
C LYS A 90 5.75 -7.43 -9.80
N ASP A 91 6.02 -8.60 -10.37
CA ASP A 91 7.02 -9.51 -9.85
C ASP A 91 6.85 -9.81 -8.36
N GLY A 92 5.63 -9.97 -7.92
CA GLY A 92 5.39 -10.31 -6.53
C GLY A 92 5.42 -9.13 -5.58
N MET A 93 5.56 -7.92 -6.11
CA MET A 93 5.61 -6.74 -5.26
C MET A 93 4.45 -5.82 -5.60
N LEU A 94 3.75 -5.36 -4.61
CA LEU A 94 2.73 -4.37 -4.81
C LEU A 94 3.40 -3.02 -4.55
N LEU A 95 3.32 -2.14 -5.53
CA LEU A 95 3.94 -0.83 -5.43
C LEU A 95 2.84 0.22 -5.45
N VAL A 96 2.75 1.00 -4.38
CA VAL A 96 1.73 2.03 -4.27
C VAL A 96 2.45 3.36 -4.26
N GLU A 97 2.12 4.22 -5.24
CA GLU A 97 2.78 5.50 -5.37
C GLU A 97 1.97 6.57 -4.67
N LEU A 98 2.62 7.32 -3.82
CA LEU A 98 1.99 8.38 -3.05
C LEU A 98 2.64 9.71 -3.37
N GLU A 99 1.87 10.75 -3.32
CA GLU A 99 2.41 12.05 -3.63
C GLU A 99 1.94 13.07 -2.59
N LYS A 100 2.82 13.95 -2.18
CA LYS A 100 2.48 15.00 -1.28
C LYS A 100 2.09 16.18 -2.13
N VAL A 101 0.89 16.68 -1.98
CA VAL A 101 0.37 17.73 -2.80
C VAL A 101 0.41 19.03 -2.02
N VAL A 102 1.02 20.06 -2.57
CA VAL A 102 1.09 21.34 -1.90
C VAL A 102 -0.05 22.19 -2.43
N PRO A 103 -0.96 22.63 -1.58
CA PRO A 103 -2.07 23.45 -2.04
C PRO A 103 -1.58 24.70 -2.70
N GLU A 104 -2.27 25.14 -3.72
CA GLU A 104 -1.85 26.29 -4.47
C GLU A 104 -1.64 27.51 -3.59
N GLU A 105 -2.45 27.75 -2.65
CA GLU A 105 -2.28 28.89 -1.82
C GLU A 105 -1.10 28.79 -0.89
N LYS A 106 -0.48 27.63 -0.75
CA LYS A 106 0.68 27.50 0.10
C LYS A 106 1.98 27.36 -0.68
N LYS A 107 1.90 27.46 -1.98
CA LYS A 107 3.11 27.35 -2.76
C LYS A 107 3.86 28.65 -2.71
N PRO A 108 5.16 28.65 -2.80
CA PRO A 108 5.92 29.87 -2.80
C PRO A 108 5.52 30.73 -3.98
N ARG A 109 5.46 32.00 -3.80
CA ARG A 109 5.19 32.90 -4.90
C ARG A 109 5.85 34.20 -4.58
N THR A 110 6.17 34.95 -5.62
CA THR A 110 6.80 36.23 -5.47
C THR A 110 5.72 37.28 -5.31
N ILE A 111 5.88 38.14 -4.35
CA ILE A 111 4.91 39.18 -4.10
C ILE A 111 5.45 40.49 -4.55
N ASP A 112 4.68 41.20 -5.37
CA ASP A 112 5.12 42.47 -5.89
C ASP A 112 5.07 43.51 -4.79
N ILE A 113 6.07 44.35 -4.77
CA ILE A 113 6.13 45.41 -3.78
C ILE A 113 5.54 46.64 -4.38
N LYS A 114 4.60 47.21 -3.72
CA LYS A 114 3.91 48.40 -4.22
C LYS A 114 4.57 49.65 -3.70
#